data_ef23de4fe64f5b69b18906ad29024831
#
_entry.id   ef23de4fe64f5b69b18906ad29024831
#
_cell.length_a   1.000
_cell.length_b   1.000
_cell.length_c   1.000
_cell.angle_alpha   90.00
_cell.angle_beta   90.00
_cell.angle_gamma   90.00
#
_symmetry.space_group_name_H-M   'P 1'
#
loop_
_entity.id
_entity.type
_entity.pdbx_description
1 polymer ?
#
loop_
_entity_poly.entity_id
_entity_poly.type
_entity_poly.pdbx_seq_one_letter_code
_entity_poly.pdbx_strand_id
1 'polypeptide(L)'
;MPNYFVVYNPLTYQLMDLLPARNITPVDVVSYLTGRDARRLSADNFLEFIDFHPEKQRMTMVDTLAIEMYSAVYIQNQLARLAPDHQVVFVDGKRRLFSRVMQEKNQLPRGVFITAMSSNFPAAAAAAIVLNHARIPVVLGGIHVSIMPPDVDAFIRDHVPHPDLVSLVKGAGDSMVFGDLFEDLRNQRLKPEYVGYKLIEDGVWGDFKNIDPIDPLTIGFLNRLPVVKHMSLKNFRINPVAPYTGCPFSCKFCSISTLPKKQRALRMRDPDDFIAELRSFQKDGVNFSNRYFFFTPDNLLLGRKNLLTLLDRIIESDLRINYAVQISIDVANDPALLKKIRKSGGTHFFIGLESLDIRNLRYIDKHIVGDIDKSGMSVSDYYASKIKLIHDHGISIHGSFIFGLPYDFFHSPTDNTGVEVARFCIKNRIGVQPSTITDLPGSLFFNESQENGQYLYGKRGTMDYFVSLCIADLGETNKIPPDSLYNSPLVIAAMVYEATRKIGSPVAAARNAMTIFRRSLLHPTKNGAGFRIRQRFLDGICSALSQTAVSLYKEQGDALVQSAGGVRGIFERLYDWEKDPALRKQFKPYVAGFTEHASR
;
A
#
# COMPACT_ATOMS: atom_id res chain seq x y z
N MET A 1 20.65 -20.44 24.26
CA MET A 1 20.54 -19.17 23.54
C MET A 1 19.18 -19.12 22.85
N PRO A 2 18.57 -17.94 22.67
CA PRO A 2 17.29 -17.85 21.97
C PRO A 2 17.40 -18.47 20.58
N ASN A 3 16.44 -19.34 20.22
CA ASN A 3 16.49 -20.08 18.96
C ASN A 3 15.49 -19.53 17.92
N TYR A 4 15.08 -18.26 18.05
CA TYR A 4 14.13 -17.68 17.10
C TYR A 4 14.36 -16.18 16.87
N PHE A 5 13.94 -15.76 15.69
CA PHE A 5 13.81 -14.37 15.28
C PHE A 5 12.35 -14.02 15.09
N VAL A 6 12.02 -12.76 15.23
CA VAL A 6 10.68 -12.26 14.94
C VAL A 6 10.74 -11.33 13.72
N VAL A 7 9.85 -11.54 12.77
CA VAL A 7 9.51 -10.56 11.74
C VAL A 7 8.21 -9.90 12.15
N TYR A 8 8.27 -8.62 12.45
CA TYR A 8 7.13 -7.84 12.88
C TYR A 8 6.68 -6.88 11.77
N ASN A 9 5.41 -7.01 11.40
CA ASN A 9 4.76 -6.07 10.50
C ASN A 9 3.76 -5.24 11.31
N PRO A 10 4.12 -4.04 11.74
CA PRO A 10 3.20 -3.18 12.47
C PRO A 10 2.02 -2.80 11.58
N LEU A 11 0.84 -2.78 12.18
CA LEU A 11 -0.38 -2.37 11.53
C LEU A 11 -0.44 -0.84 11.40
N THR A 12 -1.31 -0.36 10.52
CA THR A 12 -1.70 1.05 10.51
C THR A 12 -2.77 1.27 11.57
N TYR A 13 -2.58 2.27 12.41
CA TYR A 13 -3.48 2.62 13.50
C TYR A 13 -4.12 3.97 13.28
N GLN A 14 -5.31 4.18 13.86
CA GLN A 14 -5.95 5.49 13.92
C GLN A 14 -5.26 6.30 15.01
N LEU A 15 -4.40 7.22 14.59
CA LEU A 15 -3.62 8.09 15.48
C LEU A 15 -4.10 9.56 15.45
N MET A 16 -5.22 9.82 14.77
CA MET A 16 -5.78 11.16 14.63
C MET A 16 -6.04 11.86 15.95
N ASP A 17 -6.48 11.10 16.96
CA ASP A 17 -6.78 11.62 18.29
C ASP A 17 -5.54 12.18 19.02
N LEU A 18 -4.34 11.85 18.56
CA LEU A 18 -3.09 12.40 19.09
C LEU A 18 -2.75 13.77 18.52
N LEU A 19 -3.19 14.09 17.29
CA LEU A 19 -2.79 15.31 16.58
C LEU A 19 -3.15 16.61 17.34
N PRO A 20 -4.30 16.69 18.07
CA PRO A 20 -4.63 17.86 18.88
C PRO A 20 -3.60 18.21 19.97
N ALA A 21 -2.86 17.20 20.47
CA ALA A 21 -1.94 17.40 21.58
C ALA A 21 -0.71 18.26 21.25
N ARG A 22 -0.32 18.34 19.97
CA ARG A 22 0.95 18.94 19.48
C ARG A 22 2.18 18.46 20.28
N ASN A 23 3.32 18.44 19.64
CA ASN A 23 4.56 17.92 20.22
C ASN A 23 4.43 16.46 20.71
N ILE A 24 3.77 15.64 19.91
CA ILE A 24 3.61 14.21 20.17
C ILE A 24 5.00 13.57 20.28
N THR A 25 5.18 12.76 21.32
CA THR A 25 6.40 11.95 21.52
C THR A 25 6.13 10.48 21.18
N PRO A 26 7.17 9.67 20.95
CA PRO A 26 7.00 8.23 20.82
C PRO A 26 6.36 7.57 22.04
N VAL A 27 6.63 8.10 23.22
CA VAL A 27 6.03 7.66 24.48
C VAL A 27 4.52 7.88 24.48
N ASP A 28 4.06 8.98 23.90
CA ASP A 28 2.62 9.25 23.73
C ASP A 28 1.99 8.26 22.77
N VAL A 29 2.67 7.89 21.68
CA VAL A 29 2.21 6.87 20.75
C VAL A 29 2.10 5.51 21.43
N VAL A 30 3.12 5.09 22.18
CA VAL A 30 3.07 3.83 22.96
C VAL A 30 1.91 3.88 23.96
N SER A 31 1.77 4.98 24.70
CA SER A 31 0.68 5.14 25.70
C SER A 31 -0.69 5.04 25.03
N TYR A 32 -0.85 5.71 23.89
CA TYR A 32 -2.11 5.68 23.14
C TYR A 32 -2.42 4.27 22.61
N LEU A 33 -1.45 3.60 21.98
CA LEU A 33 -1.64 2.28 21.39
C LEU A 33 -1.89 1.18 22.40
N THR A 34 -1.35 1.32 23.63
CA THR A 34 -1.48 0.32 24.69
C THR A 34 -2.53 0.65 25.73
N GLY A 35 -3.01 1.89 25.77
CA GLY A 35 -3.90 2.38 26.84
C GLY A 35 -3.22 2.47 28.21
N ARG A 36 -1.88 2.47 28.27
CA ARG A 36 -1.05 2.47 29.48
C ARG A 36 -0.12 3.67 29.50
N ASP A 37 0.23 4.17 30.67
CA ASP A 37 1.22 5.24 30.79
C ASP A 37 2.64 4.72 30.48
N ALA A 38 3.10 4.95 29.27
CA ALA A 38 4.40 4.45 28.79
C ALA A 38 5.61 5.14 29.44
N ARG A 39 5.43 6.17 30.25
CA ARG A 39 6.51 6.70 31.12
C ARG A 39 6.96 5.70 32.18
N ARG A 40 6.15 4.66 32.43
CA ARG A 40 6.48 3.54 33.33
C ARG A 40 7.15 2.36 32.63
N LEU A 41 7.38 2.46 31.32
CA LEU A 41 8.01 1.40 30.53
C LEU A 41 9.43 1.11 31.05
N SER A 42 9.72 -0.17 31.26
CA SER A 42 11.01 -0.68 31.72
C SER A 42 11.30 -2.05 31.11
N ALA A 43 12.48 -2.57 31.33
CA ALA A 43 12.86 -3.92 30.91
C ALA A 43 11.99 -5.02 31.55
N ASP A 44 11.49 -4.80 32.77
CA ASP A 44 10.72 -5.81 33.50
C ASP A 44 9.26 -5.88 33.09
N ASN A 45 8.70 -4.80 32.57
CA ASN A 45 7.27 -4.70 32.22
C ASN A 45 6.98 -4.46 30.73
N PHE A 46 7.99 -4.49 29.84
CA PHE A 46 7.82 -4.17 28.41
C PHE A 46 6.75 -5.02 27.73
N LEU A 47 6.49 -6.26 28.17
CA LEU A 47 5.43 -7.12 27.64
C LEU A 47 4.03 -6.51 27.79
N GLU A 48 3.85 -5.61 28.76
CA GLU A 48 2.59 -4.89 28.92
C GLU A 48 2.38 -3.79 27.88
N PHE A 49 3.46 -3.39 27.19
CA PHE A 49 3.47 -2.28 26.22
C PHE A 49 3.73 -2.71 24.78
N ILE A 50 3.90 -4.01 24.50
CA ILE A 50 4.25 -4.47 23.16
C ILE A 50 3.01 -4.84 22.32
N ASP A 51 1.92 -5.23 22.96
CA ASP A 51 0.68 -5.57 22.27
C ASP A 51 -0.22 -4.33 22.16
N PHE A 52 -0.33 -3.83 20.95
CA PHE A 52 -1.16 -2.66 20.66
C PHE A 52 -2.64 -3.04 20.52
N HIS A 53 -3.53 -2.17 20.97
CA HIS A 53 -4.96 -2.41 20.99
C HIS A 53 -5.55 -2.63 19.59
N PRO A 54 -6.12 -3.83 19.30
CA PRO A 54 -6.66 -4.15 17.97
C PRO A 54 -7.82 -3.24 17.55
N GLU A 55 -8.59 -2.70 18.48
CA GLU A 55 -9.72 -1.80 18.21
C GLU A 55 -9.27 -0.44 17.64
N LYS A 56 -8.02 -0.05 17.89
CA LYS A 56 -7.41 1.16 17.31
C LYS A 56 -6.80 0.90 15.95
N GLN A 57 -6.79 -0.36 15.53
CA GLN A 57 -6.32 -0.74 14.22
C GLN A 57 -7.27 -0.27 13.14
N ARG A 58 -6.69 0.21 12.07
CA ARG A 58 -7.39 0.52 10.87
C ARG A 58 -7.30 -0.64 9.87
N MET A 59 -8.45 -1.01 9.29
CA MET A 59 -8.44 -1.94 8.15
C MET A 59 -7.97 -1.23 6.89
N THR A 60 -6.92 -1.73 6.28
CA THR A 60 -6.43 -1.27 4.99
C THR A 60 -6.99 -2.13 3.85
N MET A 61 -6.83 -1.66 2.60
CA MET A 61 -7.16 -2.48 1.42
C MET A 61 -6.35 -3.79 1.41
N VAL A 62 -5.11 -3.76 1.87
CA VAL A 62 -4.25 -4.94 2.01
C VAL A 62 -4.90 -5.97 2.94
N ASP A 63 -5.43 -5.54 4.09
CA ASP A 63 -6.15 -6.41 5.02
C ASP A 63 -7.43 -6.97 4.42
N THR A 64 -8.16 -6.15 3.67
CA THR A 64 -9.44 -6.53 3.05
C THR A 64 -9.26 -7.55 1.95
N LEU A 65 -8.21 -7.42 1.15
CA LEU A 65 -7.91 -8.31 0.01
C LEU A 65 -7.03 -9.51 0.40
N ALA A 66 -6.65 -9.66 1.67
CA ALA A 66 -5.72 -10.69 2.14
C ALA A 66 -4.42 -10.75 1.36
N ILE A 67 -3.90 -9.60 1.03
CA ILE A 67 -2.57 -9.49 0.40
C ILE A 67 -1.53 -9.70 1.50
N GLU A 68 -0.67 -10.70 1.32
CA GLU A 68 0.46 -10.90 2.21
C GLU A 68 1.48 -9.76 2.04
N MET A 69 2.13 -9.37 3.12
CA MET A 69 3.17 -8.34 3.06
C MET A 69 4.45 -8.93 2.45
N TYR A 70 4.73 -8.54 1.21
CA TYR A 70 5.90 -9.04 0.46
C TYR A 70 7.22 -8.88 1.21
N SER A 71 7.45 -7.71 1.82
CA SER A 71 8.66 -7.46 2.60
C SER A 71 8.82 -8.39 3.79
N ALA A 72 7.73 -8.72 4.49
CA ALA A 72 7.76 -9.64 5.62
C ALA A 72 8.09 -11.07 5.15
N VAL A 73 7.45 -11.55 4.08
CA VAL A 73 7.75 -12.86 3.46
C VAL A 73 9.21 -12.92 3.01
N TYR A 74 9.69 -11.86 2.35
CA TYR A 74 11.07 -11.78 1.89
C TYR A 74 12.07 -11.85 3.05
N ILE A 75 11.86 -11.09 4.13
CA ILE A 75 12.71 -11.12 5.32
C ILE A 75 12.72 -12.52 5.95
N GLN A 76 11.55 -13.16 6.09
CA GLN A 76 11.47 -14.53 6.60
C GLN A 76 12.30 -15.50 5.77
N ASN A 77 12.24 -15.40 4.44
CA ASN A 77 13.00 -16.26 3.54
C ASN A 77 14.51 -16.05 3.70
N GLN A 78 14.98 -14.81 3.79
CA GLN A 78 16.39 -14.51 4.02
C GLN A 78 16.87 -15.08 5.37
N LEU A 79 16.09 -14.88 6.42
CA LEU A 79 16.39 -15.39 7.76
C LEU A 79 16.43 -16.92 7.80
N ALA A 80 15.47 -17.60 7.17
CA ALA A 80 15.43 -19.06 7.13
C ALA A 80 16.65 -19.64 6.40
N ARG A 81 17.11 -18.96 5.35
CA ARG A 81 18.32 -19.38 4.60
C ARG A 81 19.61 -19.16 5.39
N LEU A 82 19.76 -18.01 6.04
CA LEU A 82 20.98 -17.61 6.72
C LEU A 82 21.10 -18.16 8.14
N ALA A 83 19.99 -18.55 8.73
CA ALA A 83 19.92 -19.14 10.06
C ALA A 83 19.01 -20.37 10.09
N PRO A 84 19.37 -21.46 9.37
CA PRO A 84 18.51 -22.65 9.23
C PRO A 84 18.21 -23.35 10.56
N ASP A 85 19.03 -23.14 11.58
CA ASP A 85 18.87 -23.70 12.92
C ASP A 85 17.95 -22.84 13.83
N HIS A 86 17.46 -21.71 13.32
CA HIS A 86 16.59 -20.79 14.06
C HIS A 86 15.18 -20.80 13.46
N GLN A 87 14.22 -20.74 14.35
CA GLN A 87 12.83 -20.50 13.91
C GLN A 87 12.63 -19.02 13.58
N VAL A 88 11.87 -18.74 12.53
CA VAL A 88 11.44 -17.39 12.19
C VAL A 88 9.94 -17.27 12.45
N VAL A 89 9.56 -16.38 13.33
CA VAL A 89 8.17 -16.17 13.77
C VAL A 89 7.66 -14.86 13.22
N PHE A 90 6.51 -14.90 12.55
CA PHE A 90 5.82 -13.70 12.09
C PHE A 90 4.81 -13.19 13.13
N VAL A 91 4.83 -11.89 13.37
CA VAL A 91 3.91 -11.18 14.26
C VAL A 91 3.33 -9.96 13.55
N ASP A 92 2.02 -9.78 13.61
CA ASP A 92 1.33 -8.63 13.04
C ASP A 92 0.42 -7.89 14.05
N GLY A 93 0.46 -8.31 15.31
CA GLY A 93 -0.32 -7.68 16.37
C GLY A 93 -1.82 -7.98 16.33
N LYS A 94 -2.35 -8.49 15.21
CA LYS A 94 -3.77 -8.83 15.04
C LYS A 94 -4.03 -10.32 15.16
N ARG A 95 -3.28 -11.11 14.44
CA ARG A 95 -3.42 -12.57 14.37
C ARG A 95 -2.59 -13.25 15.44
N ARG A 96 -1.45 -12.64 15.73
CA ARG A 96 -0.50 -13.16 16.69
C ARG A 96 0.07 -12.01 17.51
N LEU A 97 -0.18 -12.04 18.82
CA LEU A 97 0.31 -11.06 19.76
C LEU A 97 1.79 -11.34 20.09
N PHE A 98 2.54 -10.29 20.27
CA PHE A 98 3.97 -10.39 20.59
C PHE A 98 4.21 -11.02 21.96
N SER A 99 3.45 -10.58 22.97
CA SER A 99 3.51 -11.12 24.34
C SER A 99 3.25 -12.61 24.36
N ARG A 100 2.25 -13.07 23.59
CA ARG A 100 1.90 -14.48 23.50
C ARG A 100 3.03 -15.32 22.89
N VAL A 101 3.68 -14.83 21.84
CA VAL A 101 4.85 -15.51 21.25
C VAL A 101 5.97 -15.64 22.28
N MET A 102 6.29 -14.58 23.02
CA MET A 102 7.33 -14.62 24.03
C MET A 102 6.99 -15.57 25.19
N GLN A 103 5.73 -15.59 25.61
CA GLN A 103 5.26 -16.53 26.65
C GLN A 103 5.34 -17.98 26.16
N GLU A 104 4.89 -18.30 24.95
CA GLU A 104 4.97 -19.63 24.36
C GLU A 104 6.41 -20.11 24.21
N LYS A 105 7.32 -19.23 23.87
CA LYS A 105 8.76 -19.54 23.72
C LYS A 105 9.53 -19.56 25.04
N ASN A 106 8.97 -18.93 26.08
CA ASN A 106 9.61 -18.74 27.39
C ASN A 106 11.04 -18.17 27.33
N GLN A 107 11.29 -17.33 26.33
CA GLN A 107 12.57 -16.65 26.09
C GLN A 107 12.38 -15.46 25.15
N LEU A 108 13.29 -14.48 25.22
CA LEU A 108 13.31 -13.34 24.32
C LEU A 108 13.80 -13.78 22.92
N PRO A 109 13.37 -13.10 21.85
CA PRO A 109 13.91 -13.35 20.51
C PRO A 109 15.37 -12.88 20.42
N ARG A 110 16.12 -13.50 19.51
CA ARG A 110 17.51 -13.07 19.23
C ARG A 110 17.58 -11.73 18.52
N GLY A 111 16.53 -11.35 17.85
CA GLY A 111 16.35 -10.05 17.20
C GLY A 111 14.97 -9.95 16.59
N VAL A 112 14.53 -8.71 16.39
CA VAL A 112 13.24 -8.37 15.79
C VAL A 112 13.47 -7.53 14.56
N PHE A 113 12.93 -7.98 13.43
CA PHE A 113 12.98 -7.30 12.14
C PHE A 113 11.64 -6.62 11.89
N ILE A 114 11.64 -5.30 11.78
CA ILE A 114 10.43 -4.49 11.61
C ILE A 114 10.46 -3.88 10.21
N THR A 115 9.40 -4.09 9.43
CA THR A 115 9.21 -3.42 8.14
C THR A 115 8.28 -2.22 8.31
N ALA A 116 8.70 -1.06 7.81
CA ALA A 116 7.95 0.18 7.95
C ALA A 116 7.62 0.84 6.60
N MET A 117 6.34 1.11 6.40
CA MET A 117 5.82 2.07 5.44
C MET A 117 5.56 3.39 6.14
N SER A 118 5.33 4.48 5.38
CA SER A 118 5.07 5.78 6.01
C SER A 118 3.82 5.77 6.90
N SER A 119 2.80 5.03 6.52
CA SER A 119 1.53 4.94 7.24
C SER A 119 1.60 4.15 8.55
N ASN A 120 2.54 3.22 8.69
CA ASN A 120 2.69 2.43 9.92
C ASN A 120 3.97 2.75 10.71
N PHE A 121 4.76 3.73 10.25
CA PHE A 121 6.01 4.09 10.90
C PHE A 121 5.87 4.49 12.38
N PRO A 122 4.85 5.28 12.80
CA PRO A 122 4.69 5.58 14.24
C PRO A 122 4.55 4.33 15.11
N ALA A 123 3.81 3.32 14.65
CA ALA A 123 3.69 2.05 15.36
C ALA A 123 4.98 1.23 15.32
N ALA A 124 5.72 1.28 14.19
CA ALA A 124 7.03 0.65 14.06
C ALA A 124 8.04 1.26 15.04
N ALA A 125 8.08 2.58 15.14
CA ALA A 125 8.95 3.31 16.08
C ALA A 125 8.56 3.01 17.54
N ALA A 126 7.27 3.03 17.86
CA ALA A 126 6.77 2.67 19.18
C ALA A 126 7.20 1.26 19.59
N ALA A 127 7.03 0.28 18.70
CA ALA A 127 7.45 -1.10 18.95
C ALA A 127 8.98 -1.21 19.13
N ALA A 128 9.75 -0.51 18.30
CA ALA A 128 11.21 -0.50 18.41
C ALA A 128 11.67 0.01 19.78
N ILE A 129 11.05 1.08 20.28
CA ILE A 129 11.34 1.65 21.59
C ILE A 129 11.02 0.64 22.72
N VAL A 130 9.83 0.04 22.68
CA VAL A 130 9.41 -0.94 23.69
C VAL A 130 10.37 -2.14 23.72
N LEU A 131 10.72 -2.70 22.56
CA LEU A 131 11.64 -3.83 22.45
C LEU A 131 13.06 -3.48 22.93
N ASN A 132 13.49 -2.27 22.64
CA ASN A 132 14.82 -1.80 23.02
C ASN A 132 14.98 -1.65 24.55
N HIS A 133 13.91 -1.28 25.29
CA HIS A 133 13.92 -1.30 26.76
C HIS A 133 14.21 -2.69 27.32
N ALA A 134 13.79 -3.75 26.64
CA ALA A 134 14.10 -5.14 27.00
C ALA A 134 15.47 -5.62 26.48
N ARG A 135 16.30 -4.73 25.94
CA ARG A 135 17.62 -5.03 25.33
C ARG A 135 17.53 -6.02 24.16
N ILE A 136 16.40 -6.06 23.47
CA ILE A 136 16.22 -6.88 22.29
C ILE A 136 16.78 -6.12 21.07
N PRO A 137 17.69 -6.73 20.27
CA PRO A 137 18.16 -6.12 19.03
C PRO A 137 17.01 -5.88 18.05
N VAL A 138 16.93 -4.67 17.50
CA VAL A 138 15.89 -4.24 16.57
C VAL A 138 16.51 -3.82 15.25
N VAL A 139 15.99 -4.37 14.17
CA VAL A 139 16.37 -4.03 12.79
C VAL A 139 15.15 -3.41 12.09
N LEU A 140 15.24 -2.12 11.81
CA LEU A 140 14.21 -1.36 11.11
C LEU A 140 14.54 -1.26 9.62
N GLY A 141 13.60 -1.65 8.78
CA GLY A 141 13.72 -1.54 7.32
C GLY A 141 12.40 -1.12 6.67
N GLY A 142 12.36 -1.23 5.36
CA GLY A 142 11.20 -0.88 4.56
C GLY A 142 11.34 0.47 3.84
N ILE A 143 10.29 0.83 3.09
CA ILE A 143 10.36 2.00 2.21
C ILE A 143 10.56 3.30 3.00
N HIS A 144 9.89 3.47 4.14
CA HIS A 144 9.98 4.69 4.94
C HIS A 144 11.42 4.92 5.45
N VAL A 145 12.05 3.87 5.98
CA VAL A 145 13.45 3.91 6.44
C VAL A 145 14.40 4.25 5.29
N SER A 146 14.11 3.77 4.09
CA SER A 146 14.93 4.00 2.89
C SER A 146 14.85 5.42 2.36
N ILE A 147 13.69 6.08 2.44
CA ILE A 147 13.45 7.42 1.90
C ILE A 147 13.71 8.54 2.92
N MET A 148 13.63 8.26 4.21
CA MET A 148 13.79 9.22 5.31
C MET A 148 14.89 8.82 6.31
N PRO A 149 16.03 8.28 5.87
CA PRO A 149 16.98 7.66 6.79
C PRO A 149 17.53 8.59 7.88
N PRO A 150 17.89 9.86 7.60
CA PRO A 150 18.43 10.72 8.66
C PRO A 150 17.41 11.03 9.75
N ASP A 151 16.16 11.27 9.36
CA ASP A 151 15.08 11.63 10.28
C ASP A 151 14.71 10.44 11.16
N VAL A 152 14.65 9.23 10.55
CA VAL A 152 14.36 7.99 11.27
C VAL A 152 15.48 7.66 12.26
N ASP A 153 16.73 7.79 11.83
CA ASP A 153 17.89 7.50 12.67
C ASP A 153 17.93 8.42 13.90
N ALA A 154 17.86 9.73 13.70
CA ALA A 154 17.86 10.69 14.80
C ALA A 154 16.68 10.44 15.75
N PHE A 155 15.47 10.29 15.18
CA PHE A 155 14.27 10.07 15.98
C PHE A 155 14.34 8.80 16.83
N ILE A 156 14.81 7.67 16.28
CA ILE A 156 14.92 6.41 17.04
C ILE A 156 16.00 6.53 18.09
N ARG A 157 17.21 7.03 17.73
CA ARG A 157 18.34 7.08 18.67
C ARG A 157 18.11 8.00 19.85
N ASP A 158 17.38 9.09 19.64
CA ASP A 158 17.06 10.03 20.71
C ASP A 158 16.05 9.46 21.75
N HIS A 159 15.35 8.36 21.40
CA HIS A 159 14.26 7.83 22.22
C HIS A 159 14.44 6.38 22.66
N VAL A 160 15.56 5.75 22.37
CA VAL A 160 15.86 4.38 22.81
C VAL A 160 16.97 4.36 23.87
N PRO A 161 16.86 3.55 24.93
CA PRO A 161 17.89 3.46 25.96
C PRO A 161 19.18 2.77 25.50
N HIS A 162 19.11 1.92 24.45
CA HIS A 162 20.24 1.16 23.93
C HIS A 162 20.38 1.34 22.41
N PRO A 163 20.88 2.50 21.93
CA PRO A 163 20.97 2.80 20.50
C PRO A 163 21.91 1.87 19.73
N ASP A 164 22.87 1.24 20.41
CA ASP A 164 23.76 0.21 19.87
C ASP A 164 23.03 -1.09 19.48
N LEU A 165 21.83 -1.31 19.97
CA LEU A 165 20.97 -2.44 19.62
C LEU A 165 19.94 -2.12 18.53
N VAL A 166 20.00 -0.95 17.90
CA VAL A 166 19.12 -0.57 16.79
C VAL A 166 19.90 -0.37 15.53
N SER A 167 19.44 -1.01 14.44
CA SER A 167 20.03 -0.87 13.10
C SER A 167 18.99 -0.51 12.08
N LEU A 168 19.37 0.30 11.09
CA LEU A 168 18.53 0.64 9.95
C LEU A 168 18.98 -0.13 8.70
N VAL A 169 18.04 -0.72 7.98
CA VAL A 169 18.27 -1.30 6.64
C VAL A 169 17.69 -0.38 5.59
N LYS A 170 18.56 0.29 4.85
CA LYS A 170 18.23 1.24 3.79
C LYS A 170 18.28 0.57 2.42
N GLY A 171 17.31 0.86 1.59
CA GLY A 171 17.21 0.29 0.26
C GLY A 171 16.81 -1.18 0.28
N ALA A 172 17.41 -1.97 -0.61
CA ALA A 172 17.10 -3.39 -0.70
C ALA A 172 17.82 -4.20 0.38
N GLY A 173 17.06 -4.96 1.15
CA GLY A 173 17.62 -5.95 2.07
C GLY A 173 18.02 -7.22 1.31
N ASP A 174 19.11 -7.17 0.53
CA ASP A 174 19.62 -8.33 -0.22
C ASP A 174 20.43 -9.29 0.68
N SER A 175 20.85 -10.44 0.13
CA SER A 175 21.58 -11.45 0.91
C SER A 175 22.90 -10.97 1.45
N MET A 176 23.58 -10.03 0.79
CA MET A 176 24.82 -9.45 1.32
C MET A 176 24.52 -8.66 2.58
N VAL A 177 23.50 -7.80 2.52
CA VAL A 177 23.05 -7.01 3.68
C VAL A 177 22.64 -7.92 4.83
N PHE A 178 21.83 -8.93 4.57
CA PHE A 178 21.40 -9.86 5.60
C PHE A 178 22.55 -10.75 6.11
N GLY A 179 23.51 -11.13 5.25
CA GLY A 179 24.71 -11.87 5.64
C GLY A 179 25.55 -11.09 6.64
N ASP A 180 25.92 -9.86 6.30
CA ASP A 180 26.68 -8.95 7.17
C ASP A 180 25.94 -8.69 8.50
N LEU A 181 24.66 -8.39 8.41
CA LEU A 181 23.80 -8.10 9.56
C LEU A 181 23.70 -9.30 10.50
N PHE A 182 23.59 -10.51 9.95
CA PHE A 182 23.55 -11.74 10.75
C PHE A 182 24.87 -12.03 11.45
N GLU A 183 25.99 -11.83 10.77
CA GLU A 183 27.30 -11.97 11.37
C GLU A 183 27.49 -10.96 12.51
N ASP A 184 27.12 -9.72 12.28
CA ASP A 184 27.21 -8.66 13.28
C ASP A 184 26.26 -8.91 14.48
N LEU A 185 25.05 -9.44 14.25
CA LEU A 185 24.14 -9.87 15.33
C LEU A 185 24.72 -11.00 16.17
N ARG A 186 25.36 -11.99 15.54
CA ARG A 186 26.02 -13.09 16.26
C ARG A 186 27.15 -12.58 17.14
N ASN A 187 27.88 -11.59 16.64
CA ASN A 187 29.03 -11.00 17.32
C ASN A 187 28.64 -9.84 18.26
N GLN A 188 27.36 -9.52 18.42
CA GLN A 188 26.85 -8.40 19.21
C GLN A 188 27.48 -7.05 18.83
N ARG A 189 27.68 -6.83 17.53
CA ARG A 189 28.34 -5.64 16.95
C ARG A 189 27.51 -5.06 15.82
N LEU A 190 26.23 -4.83 16.06
CA LEU A 190 25.34 -4.22 15.07
C LEU A 190 25.89 -2.86 14.61
N LYS A 191 25.95 -2.65 13.30
CA LYS A 191 26.21 -1.35 12.72
C LYS A 191 24.98 -0.47 12.86
N PRO A 192 25.13 0.85 12.94
CA PRO A 192 24.01 1.78 12.91
C PRO A 192 23.12 1.61 11.67
N GLU A 193 23.73 1.29 10.53
CA GLU A 193 23.02 1.11 9.27
C GLU A 193 23.66 0.06 8.38
N TYR A 194 22.80 -0.54 7.54
CA TYR A 194 23.17 -1.41 6.42
C TYR A 194 22.51 -0.87 5.17
N VAL A 195 23.23 -0.83 4.04
CA VAL A 195 22.72 -0.27 2.78
C VAL A 195 22.75 -1.33 1.68
N GLY A 196 21.59 -1.66 1.14
CA GLY A 196 21.43 -2.60 0.04
C GLY A 196 21.01 -1.95 -1.27
N TYR A 197 21.38 -2.57 -2.37
CA TYR A 197 21.07 -2.09 -3.72
C TYR A 197 20.30 -3.09 -4.58
N LYS A 198 20.22 -4.34 -4.16
CA LYS A 198 19.42 -5.38 -4.83
C LYS A 198 18.18 -5.67 -3.99
N LEU A 199 17.01 -5.73 -4.60
CA LEU A 199 15.77 -6.06 -3.92
C LEU A 199 15.48 -7.56 -3.91
N ILE A 200 16.00 -8.28 -4.89
CA ILE A 200 15.73 -9.70 -5.09
C ILE A 200 17.02 -10.36 -5.53
N GLU A 201 17.36 -11.46 -4.89
CA GLU A 201 18.44 -12.33 -5.30
C GLU A 201 17.94 -13.68 -5.76
N ASP A 202 18.65 -14.25 -6.72
CA ASP A 202 18.38 -15.56 -7.25
C ASP A 202 18.50 -16.64 -6.16
N GLY A 203 17.63 -17.63 -6.16
CA GLY A 203 17.69 -18.76 -5.24
C GLY A 203 17.25 -18.51 -3.79
N VAL A 204 16.68 -17.35 -3.49
CA VAL A 204 16.15 -17.02 -2.14
C VAL A 204 14.89 -17.83 -1.81
N TRP A 205 14.21 -18.33 -2.81
CA TRP A 205 12.91 -18.98 -2.73
C TRP A 205 13.07 -20.50 -2.58
N GLY A 206 13.54 -20.92 -1.43
CA GLY A 206 13.77 -22.33 -1.16
C GLY A 206 12.99 -22.84 0.03
N ASP A 207 13.49 -23.83 0.65
CA ASP A 207 12.89 -24.66 1.69
C ASP A 207 12.38 -23.83 2.90
N PHE A 208 11.06 -23.72 3.05
CA PHE A 208 10.35 -23.01 4.12
C PHE A 208 10.28 -23.80 5.44
N LYS A 209 11.15 -24.76 5.70
CA LYS A 209 11.04 -25.69 6.83
C LYS A 209 11.04 -25.01 8.21
N ASN A 210 11.71 -23.87 8.33
CA ASN A 210 11.87 -23.13 9.60
C ASN A 210 11.05 -21.84 9.65
N ILE A 211 10.18 -21.61 8.65
CA ILE A 211 9.29 -20.47 8.61
C ILE A 211 7.99 -20.85 9.29
N ASP A 212 7.61 -20.06 10.28
CA ASP A 212 6.29 -20.14 10.87
C ASP A 212 5.26 -19.76 9.79
N PRO A 213 4.26 -20.60 9.49
CA PRO A 213 3.30 -20.27 8.47
C PRO A 213 2.61 -18.95 8.83
N ILE A 214 2.67 -17.99 7.91
CA ILE A 214 1.82 -16.78 8.01
C ILE A 214 0.41 -17.30 7.85
N ASP A 215 -0.35 -17.35 8.95
CA ASP A 215 -1.75 -17.72 8.88
C ASP A 215 -2.46 -16.86 7.84
N PRO A 216 -3.22 -17.47 6.94
CA PRO A 216 -4.02 -16.71 6.02
C PRO A 216 -4.86 -15.75 6.84
N LEU A 217 -4.88 -14.48 6.44
CA LEU A 217 -5.95 -13.60 6.86
C LEU A 217 -7.24 -14.36 6.57
N THR A 218 -7.92 -14.78 7.61
CA THR A 218 -9.35 -15.03 7.50
C THR A 218 -9.91 -13.68 7.09
N ILE A 219 -10.10 -13.49 5.79
CA ILE A 219 -10.70 -12.28 5.26
C ILE A 219 -12.07 -12.25 5.89
N GLY A 220 -12.20 -11.49 6.96
CA GLY A 220 -13.40 -11.52 7.78
C GLY A 220 -14.64 -11.22 6.95
N PHE A 221 -14.52 -10.39 5.92
CA PHE A 221 -15.59 -10.04 5.00
C PHE A 221 -15.82 -11.11 3.91
N LEU A 222 -14.77 -11.56 3.20
CA LEU A 222 -14.93 -12.57 2.15
C LEU A 222 -15.41 -13.91 2.67
N ASN A 223 -14.91 -14.34 3.82
CA ASN A 223 -15.37 -15.56 4.46
C ASN A 223 -16.80 -15.46 5.02
N ARG A 224 -17.33 -14.24 5.20
CA ARG A 224 -18.74 -14.01 5.60
C ARG A 224 -19.71 -14.13 4.42
N LEU A 225 -19.23 -14.01 3.18
CA LEU A 225 -20.08 -14.17 2.01
C LEU A 225 -20.50 -15.65 1.87
N PRO A 226 -21.81 -15.98 1.87
CA PRO A 226 -22.28 -17.36 1.77
C PRO A 226 -21.68 -18.11 0.58
N VAL A 227 -21.54 -17.43 -0.55
CA VAL A 227 -20.97 -17.96 -1.80
C VAL A 227 -19.50 -18.39 -1.61
N VAL A 228 -18.69 -17.60 -0.91
CA VAL A 228 -17.27 -17.92 -0.65
C VAL A 228 -17.16 -19.12 0.30
N LYS A 229 -18.05 -19.20 1.30
CA LYS A 229 -18.11 -20.33 2.24
C LYS A 229 -18.44 -21.65 1.54
N HIS A 230 -19.36 -21.64 0.57
CA HIS A 230 -19.71 -22.83 -0.22
C HIS A 230 -18.68 -23.24 -1.27
N MET A 231 -17.82 -22.32 -1.72
CA MET A 231 -16.79 -22.61 -2.74
C MET A 231 -15.50 -23.18 -2.15
N SER A 232 -15.44 -23.50 -0.88
CA SER A 232 -14.20 -23.96 -0.20
C SER A 232 -13.02 -22.98 -0.36
N LEU A 233 -13.31 -21.68 -0.40
CA LEU A 233 -12.31 -20.61 -0.50
C LEU A 233 -11.72 -20.23 0.87
N LYS A 234 -11.87 -21.08 1.88
CA LYS A 234 -11.41 -20.85 3.26
C LYS A 234 -9.93 -20.43 3.36
N ASN A 235 -9.14 -20.74 2.36
CA ASN A 235 -7.69 -20.45 2.32
C ASN A 235 -7.31 -19.65 1.08
N PHE A 236 -8.21 -18.81 0.55
CA PHE A 236 -7.86 -17.94 -0.56
C PHE A 236 -6.81 -16.90 -0.13
N ARG A 237 -5.73 -16.79 -0.89
CA ARG A 237 -4.64 -15.85 -0.63
C ARG A 237 -4.24 -15.12 -1.90
N ILE A 238 -3.91 -13.85 -1.76
CA ILE A 238 -3.22 -13.08 -2.79
C ILE A 238 -1.75 -12.98 -2.39
N ASN A 239 -0.90 -13.66 -3.13
CA ASN A 239 0.54 -13.68 -2.88
C ASN A 239 1.21 -12.61 -3.74
N PRO A 240 1.82 -11.58 -3.15
CA PRO A 240 2.63 -10.64 -3.89
C PRO A 240 3.94 -11.32 -4.32
N VAL A 241 4.32 -11.09 -5.56
CA VAL A 241 5.58 -11.57 -6.13
C VAL A 241 6.15 -10.50 -7.07
N ALA A 242 7.45 -10.31 -7.06
CA ALA A 242 8.08 -9.26 -7.86
C ALA A 242 8.99 -9.87 -8.94
N PRO A 243 8.59 -9.80 -10.22
CA PRO A 243 9.44 -10.24 -11.32
C PRO A 243 10.62 -9.30 -11.56
N TYR A 244 10.46 -8.04 -11.20
CA TYR A 244 11.48 -7.00 -11.20
C TYR A 244 11.03 -5.80 -10.38
N THR A 245 11.96 -4.88 -10.13
CA THR A 245 11.74 -3.66 -9.35
C THR A 245 12.44 -2.48 -10.01
N GLY A 246 12.05 -1.29 -9.59
CA GLY A 246 12.60 -0.04 -10.07
C GLY A 246 11.74 0.60 -11.16
N CYS A 247 11.73 1.94 -11.15
CA CYS A 247 11.02 2.76 -12.11
C CYS A 247 11.86 3.99 -12.44
N PRO A 248 12.18 4.23 -13.73
CA PRO A 248 12.97 5.41 -14.13
C PRO A 248 12.15 6.70 -14.15
N PHE A 249 10.82 6.61 -14.11
CA PHE A 249 9.95 7.78 -14.16
C PHE A 249 10.04 8.63 -12.90
N SER A 250 9.77 9.93 -13.04
CA SER A 250 9.87 10.94 -11.98
C SER A 250 8.53 11.59 -11.65
N CYS A 251 7.44 10.80 -11.67
CA CYS A 251 6.13 11.30 -11.28
C CYS A 251 6.20 11.98 -9.91
N LYS A 252 5.76 13.24 -9.83
CA LYS A 252 5.99 14.11 -8.66
C LYS A 252 5.41 13.58 -7.35
N PHE A 253 4.32 12.82 -7.42
CA PHE A 253 3.64 12.24 -6.25
C PHE A 253 4.25 10.92 -5.76
N CYS A 254 5.16 10.32 -6.54
CA CYS A 254 5.65 8.98 -6.26
C CYS A 254 6.77 8.96 -5.23
N SER A 255 6.64 8.13 -4.18
CA SER A 255 7.61 8.02 -3.09
C SER A 255 9.02 7.61 -3.51
N ILE A 256 9.18 6.97 -4.66
CA ILE A 256 10.50 6.55 -5.15
C ILE A 256 11.16 7.58 -6.08
N SER A 257 10.47 8.67 -6.42
CA SER A 257 10.96 9.63 -7.43
C SER A 257 12.26 10.34 -7.02
N THR A 258 12.49 10.53 -5.72
CA THR A 258 13.70 11.15 -5.18
C THR A 258 14.78 10.18 -4.74
N LEU A 259 14.52 8.86 -4.79
CA LEU A 259 15.54 7.88 -4.50
C LEU A 259 16.74 8.00 -5.45
N PRO A 260 17.96 7.71 -4.98
CA PRO A 260 19.14 7.69 -5.83
C PRO A 260 18.94 6.81 -7.07
N LYS A 261 19.47 7.24 -8.23
CA LYS A 261 19.32 6.49 -9.49
C LYS A 261 19.67 5.00 -9.37
N LYS A 262 20.68 4.65 -8.56
CA LYS A 262 21.05 3.26 -8.29
C LYS A 262 19.96 2.48 -7.58
N GLN A 263 19.18 3.09 -6.70
CA GLN A 263 18.10 2.42 -5.95
C GLN A 263 16.83 2.27 -6.77
N ARG A 264 16.54 3.18 -7.70
CA ARG A 264 15.38 3.11 -8.58
C ARG A 264 15.66 2.58 -9.99
N ALA A 265 16.89 2.17 -10.26
CA ALA A 265 17.24 1.51 -11.52
C ALA A 265 16.43 0.23 -11.69
N LEU A 266 16.00 -0.02 -12.92
CA LEU A 266 15.29 -1.26 -13.25
C LEU A 266 16.20 -2.46 -13.00
N ARG A 267 15.75 -3.39 -12.18
CA ARG A 267 16.43 -4.64 -11.85
C ARG A 267 15.53 -5.79 -12.21
N MET A 268 15.97 -6.54 -13.18
CA MET A 268 15.26 -7.71 -13.68
C MET A 268 15.73 -8.94 -12.91
N ARG A 269 14.79 -9.74 -12.53
CA ARG A 269 15.01 -11.06 -11.98
C ARG A 269 15.16 -12.08 -13.09
N ASP A 270 15.95 -13.13 -12.88
CA ASP A 270 15.99 -14.25 -13.81
C ASP A 270 14.60 -14.91 -13.92
N PRO A 271 14.09 -15.14 -15.14
CA PRO A 271 12.77 -15.75 -15.32
C PRO A 271 12.64 -17.15 -14.72
N ASP A 272 13.70 -17.98 -14.76
CA ASP A 272 13.64 -19.34 -14.23
C ASP A 272 13.63 -19.32 -12.69
N ASP A 273 14.34 -18.38 -12.06
CA ASP A 273 14.26 -18.13 -10.63
C ASP A 273 12.84 -17.66 -10.22
N PHE A 274 12.23 -16.78 -10.99
CA PHE A 274 10.85 -16.36 -10.75
C PHE A 274 9.86 -17.52 -10.88
N ILE A 275 10.05 -18.41 -11.85
CA ILE A 275 9.25 -19.63 -11.99
C ILE A 275 9.46 -20.57 -10.80
N ALA A 276 10.69 -20.69 -10.30
CA ALA A 276 10.99 -21.51 -9.12
C ALA A 276 10.27 -20.98 -7.87
N GLU A 277 10.21 -19.66 -7.69
CA GLU A 277 9.38 -19.04 -6.63
C GLU A 277 7.92 -19.42 -6.78
N LEU A 278 7.34 -19.20 -7.95
CA LEU A 278 5.93 -19.56 -8.18
C LEU A 278 5.67 -21.06 -7.88
N ARG A 279 6.60 -21.93 -8.22
CA ARG A 279 6.54 -23.37 -7.91
C ARG A 279 6.61 -23.66 -6.41
N SER A 280 7.35 -22.87 -5.64
CA SER A 280 7.47 -23.08 -4.20
C SER A 280 6.14 -23.03 -3.48
N PHE A 281 5.20 -22.24 -3.97
CA PHE A 281 3.83 -22.17 -3.47
C PHE A 281 2.99 -23.44 -3.73
N GLN A 282 3.44 -24.35 -4.60
CA GLN A 282 2.77 -25.64 -4.84
C GLN A 282 3.13 -26.70 -3.78
N LYS A 283 4.32 -26.63 -3.19
CA LYS A 283 4.86 -27.67 -2.29
C LYS A 283 4.09 -27.83 -0.99
N ASP A 284 3.40 -26.80 -0.56
CA ASP A 284 2.65 -26.78 0.70
C ASP A 284 1.29 -27.51 0.62
N GLY A 285 1.06 -28.34 -0.42
CA GLY A 285 -0.22 -29.03 -0.62
C GLY A 285 -1.38 -28.10 -0.95
N VAL A 286 -1.12 -26.81 -1.10
CA VAL A 286 -2.13 -25.82 -1.45
C VAL A 286 -2.30 -25.81 -2.96
N ASN A 287 -3.46 -26.28 -3.42
CA ASN A 287 -3.82 -26.20 -4.82
C ASN A 287 -3.83 -24.73 -5.28
N PHE A 288 -3.18 -24.38 -6.38
CA PHE A 288 -3.22 -23.04 -6.97
C PHE A 288 -4.62 -22.50 -7.24
N SER A 289 -5.65 -23.35 -7.24
CA SER A 289 -7.03 -22.90 -7.35
C SER A 289 -7.48 -21.94 -6.23
N ASN A 290 -6.76 -21.90 -5.11
CA ASN A 290 -7.04 -21.03 -3.97
C ASN A 290 -6.03 -19.90 -3.82
N ARG A 291 -5.06 -19.78 -4.74
CA ARG A 291 -4.08 -18.70 -4.74
C ARG A 291 -4.27 -17.81 -5.96
N TYR A 292 -4.15 -16.54 -5.71
CA TYR A 292 -4.06 -15.50 -6.72
C TYR A 292 -2.74 -14.78 -6.53
N PHE A 293 -2.04 -14.46 -7.60
CA PHE A 293 -0.78 -13.74 -7.50
C PHE A 293 -1.00 -12.26 -7.79
N PHE A 294 -0.28 -11.43 -7.07
CA PHE A 294 -0.18 -10.01 -7.39
C PHE A 294 1.26 -9.72 -7.79
N PHE A 295 1.48 -9.53 -9.08
CA PHE A 295 2.79 -9.12 -9.57
C PHE A 295 2.98 -7.65 -9.23
N THR A 296 3.99 -7.35 -8.40
CA THR A 296 4.25 -6.05 -7.80
C THR A 296 5.50 -5.34 -8.37
N PRO A 297 5.76 -5.35 -9.69
CA PRO A 297 6.74 -4.42 -10.22
C PRO A 297 6.18 -3.00 -10.13
N ASP A 298 7.05 -1.99 -10.06
CA ASP A 298 6.59 -0.59 -10.09
C ASP A 298 5.82 -0.26 -11.39
N ASN A 299 6.15 -0.90 -12.49
CA ASN A 299 5.39 -0.91 -13.74
C ASN A 299 5.81 -2.10 -14.63
N LEU A 300 4.92 -3.06 -14.86
CA LEU A 300 5.24 -4.27 -15.62
C LEU A 300 5.69 -4.00 -17.06
N LEU A 301 5.33 -2.87 -17.65
CA LEU A 301 5.69 -2.56 -19.05
C LEU A 301 7.18 -2.23 -19.22
N LEU A 302 7.87 -1.89 -18.14
CA LEU A 302 9.31 -1.61 -18.17
C LEU A 302 10.11 -2.89 -18.47
N GLY A 303 11.21 -2.74 -19.21
CA GLY A 303 12.05 -3.89 -19.56
C GLY A 303 11.39 -4.88 -20.52
N ARG A 304 10.72 -4.39 -21.56
CA ARG A 304 9.88 -5.15 -22.51
C ARG A 304 10.50 -6.50 -22.98
N LYS A 305 11.81 -6.54 -23.29
CA LYS A 305 12.46 -7.78 -23.73
C LYS A 305 12.39 -8.88 -22.67
N ASN A 306 12.75 -8.55 -21.44
CA ASN A 306 12.72 -9.49 -20.32
C ASN A 306 11.28 -9.86 -19.95
N LEU A 307 10.34 -8.91 -20.03
CA LEU A 307 8.92 -9.21 -19.86
C LEU A 307 8.44 -10.27 -20.84
N LEU A 308 8.77 -10.15 -22.12
CA LEU A 308 8.39 -11.14 -23.13
C LEU A 308 8.96 -12.51 -22.81
N THR A 309 10.25 -12.59 -22.43
CA THR A 309 10.90 -13.84 -22.01
C THR A 309 10.20 -14.43 -20.79
N LEU A 310 9.92 -13.62 -19.77
CA LEU A 310 9.20 -14.06 -18.57
C LEU A 310 7.82 -14.65 -18.91
N LEU A 311 7.05 -13.95 -19.74
CA LEU A 311 5.72 -14.41 -20.14
C LEU A 311 5.80 -15.72 -20.95
N ASP A 312 6.81 -15.88 -21.82
CA ASP A 312 7.04 -17.14 -22.53
C ASP A 312 7.36 -18.27 -21.57
N ARG A 313 8.24 -18.05 -20.60
CA ARG A 313 8.56 -19.05 -19.57
C ARG A 313 7.33 -19.44 -18.74
N ILE A 314 6.48 -18.48 -18.36
CA ILE A 314 5.23 -18.80 -17.66
C ILE A 314 4.30 -19.62 -18.57
N ILE A 315 4.19 -19.28 -19.86
CA ILE A 315 3.33 -19.99 -20.81
C ILE A 315 3.81 -21.42 -21.06
N GLU A 316 5.11 -21.62 -21.19
CA GLU A 316 5.76 -22.90 -21.44
C GLU A 316 5.78 -23.79 -20.20
N SER A 317 5.79 -23.21 -19.00
CA SER A 317 5.78 -23.95 -17.75
C SER A 317 4.47 -24.74 -17.55
N ASP A 318 4.50 -25.71 -16.65
CA ASP A 318 3.32 -26.46 -16.16
C ASP A 318 2.44 -25.67 -15.19
N LEU A 319 2.88 -24.48 -14.79
CA LEU A 319 2.19 -23.61 -13.82
C LEU A 319 0.82 -23.13 -14.35
N ARG A 320 -0.21 -23.25 -13.52
CA ARG A 320 -1.56 -22.77 -13.81
C ARG A 320 -1.93 -21.64 -12.86
N ILE A 321 -1.31 -20.49 -13.09
CA ILE A 321 -1.50 -19.31 -12.24
C ILE A 321 -2.51 -18.33 -12.84
N ASN A 322 -3.09 -17.51 -11.96
CA ASN A 322 -3.77 -16.27 -12.33
C ASN A 322 -3.18 -15.13 -11.52
N TYR A 323 -3.05 -13.97 -12.16
CA TYR A 323 -2.43 -12.83 -11.49
C TYR A 323 -3.05 -11.49 -11.89
N ALA A 324 -3.01 -10.57 -10.93
CA ALA A 324 -3.12 -9.15 -11.14
C ALA A 324 -1.72 -8.54 -11.26
N VAL A 325 -1.61 -7.35 -11.85
CA VAL A 325 -0.34 -6.66 -11.99
C VAL A 325 -0.49 -5.15 -12.08
N GLN A 326 0.49 -4.43 -11.53
CA GLN A 326 0.65 -2.99 -11.74
C GLN A 326 1.28 -2.73 -13.09
N ILE A 327 0.61 -1.93 -13.92
CA ILE A 327 1.04 -1.65 -15.29
C ILE A 327 0.51 -0.29 -15.77
N SER A 328 1.21 0.32 -16.71
CA SER A 328 0.74 1.56 -17.32
C SER A 328 -0.27 1.30 -18.44
N ILE A 329 -1.17 2.26 -18.69
CA ILE A 329 -2.27 2.17 -19.67
C ILE A 329 -1.76 2.01 -21.11
N ASP A 330 -0.55 2.46 -21.42
CA ASP A 330 0.10 2.36 -22.72
C ASP A 330 0.43 0.92 -23.14
N VAL A 331 0.30 -0.07 -22.24
CA VAL A 331 0.29 -1.50 -22.61
C VAL A 331 -0.74 -1.81 -23.71
N ALA A 332 -1.83 -1.06 -23.76
CA ALA A 332 -2.86 -1.19 -24.79
C ALA A 332 -2.38 -0.79 -26.21
N ASN A 333 -1.21 -0.16 -26.35
CA ASN A 333 -0.60 0.11 -27.65
C ASN A 333 -0.03 -1.17 -28.31
N ASP A 334 0.03 -2.29 -27.57
CA ASP A 334 0.57 -3.57 -28.01
C ASP A 334 -0.43 -4.71 -27.80
N PRO A 335 -1.36 -4.95 -28.75
CA PRO A 335 -2.33 -6.03 -28.64
C PRO A 335 -1.70 -7.42 -28.56
N ALA A 336 -0.53 -7.63 -29.17
CA ALA A 336 0.19 -8.90 -29.09
C ALA A 336 0.70 -9.17 -27.65
N LEU A 337 1.20 -8.14 -26.97
CA LEU A 337 1.58 -8.23 -25.59
C LEU A 337 0.36 -8.49 -24.68
N LEU A 338 -0.76 -7.80 -24.88
CA LEU A 338 -2.01 -8.06 -24.16
C LEU A 338 -2.46 -9.51 -24.28
N LYS A 339 -2.42 -10.06 -25.50
CA LYS A 339 -2.74 -11.48 -25.76
C LYS A 339 -1.78 -12.41 -25.00
N LYS A 340 -0.48 -12.09 -25.00
CA LYS A 340 0.55 -12.88 -24.31
C LYS A 340 0.37 -12.82 -22.78
N ILE A 341 0.12 -11.64 -22.22
CA ILE A 341 -0.20 -11.47 -20.79
C ILE A 341 -1.44 -12.30 -20.43
N ARG A 342 -2.50 -12.20 -21.23
CA ARG A 342 -3.70 -13.00 -21.00
C ARG A 342 -3.43 -14.50 -21.05
N LYS A 343 -2.64 -14.96 -22.00
CA LYS A 343 -2.28 -16.37 -22.17
C LYS A 343 -1.48 -16.89 -20.96
N SER A 344 -0.57 -16.10 -20.41
CA SER A 344 0.23 -16.46 -19.25
C SER A 344 -0.54 -16.53 -17.93
N GLY A 345 -1.77 -16.00 -17.88
CA GLY A 345 -2.63 -15.99 -16.69
C GLY A 345 -2.94 -14.60 -16.14
N GLY A 346 -2.56 -13.53 -16.83
CA GLY A 346 -2.92 -12.16 -16.48
C GLY A 346 -4.41 -11.91 -16.64
N THR A 347 -5.08 -11.50 -15.58
CA THR A 347 -6.54 -11.34 -15.54
C THR A 347 -6.97 -9.96 -15.08
N HIS A 348 -6.10 -9.25 -14.40
CA HIS A 348 -6.45 -7.96 -13.81
C HIS A 348 -5.26 -6.98 -13.84
N PHE A 349 -5.53 -5.74 -14.26
CA PHE A 349 -4.56 -4.66 -14.26
C PHE A 349 -4.91 -3.62 -13.20
N PHE A 350 -3.91 -3.26 -12.40
CA PHE A 350 -3.93 -2.06 -11.58
C PHE A 350 -3.22 -0.94 -12.36
N ILE A 351 -3.96 0.11 -12.70
CA ILE A 351 -3.46 1.18 -13.57
C ILE A 351 -3.63 2.53 -12.89
N GLY A 352 -2.53 3.26 -12.73
CA GLY A 352 -2.56 4.65 -12.34
C GLY A 352 -3.05 5.54 -13.49
N LEU A 353 -4.33 5.93 -13.47
CA LEU A 353 -4.92 6.88 -14.40
C LEU A 353 -4.75 8.32 -13.92
N GLU A 354 -4.75 8.53 -12.63
CA GLU A 354 -4.50 9.71 -11.82
C GLU A 354 -5.52 10.84 -12.01
N SER A 355 -5.80 11.30 -13.24
CA SER A 355 -6.75 12.36 -13.54
C SER A 355 -7.36 12.22 -14.93
N LEU A 356 -8.54 12.81 -15.14
CA LEU A 356 -9.18 12.97 -16.45
C LEU A 356 -8.84 14.33 -17.09
N ASP A 357 -8.10 15.20 -16.40
CA ASP A 357 -7.65 16.51 -16.89
C ASP A 357 -6.17 16.46 -17.30
N ILE A 358 -5.88 16.84 -18.54
CA ILE A 358 -4.52 16.85 -19.10
C ILE A 358 -3.59 17.80 -18.33
N ARG A 359 -4.11 18.89 -17.78
CA ARG A 359 -3.34 19.87 -17.00
C ARG A 359 -2.86 19.26 -15.70
N ASN A 360 -3.72 18.46 -15.03
CA ASN A 360 -3.34 17.69 -13.85
C ASN A 360 -2.26 16.65 -14.18
N LEU A 361 -2.40 15.93 -15.30
CA LEU A 361 -1.41 14.94 -15.73
C LEU A 361 -0.04 15.58 -16.02
N ARG A 362 -0.03 16.77 -16.62
CA ARG A 362 1.20 17.57 -16.83
C ARG A 362 1.78 18.05 -15.49
N TYR A 363 0.94 18.53 -14.58
CA TYR A 363 1.37 18.99 -13.26
C TYR A 363 2.10 17.92 -12.45
N ILE A 364 1.62 16.69 -12.50
CA ILE A 364 2.23 15.54 -11.80
C ILE A 364 3.33 14.84 -12.60
N ASP A 365 3.71 15.35 -13.75
CA ASP A 365 4.74 14.79 -14.66
C ASP A 365 4.43 13.32 -15.05
N LYS A 366 3.18 13.05 -15.46
CA LYS A 366 2.79 11.70 -15.88
C LYS A 366 3.31 11.42 -17.29
N HIS A 367 4.09 10.34 -17.45
CA HIS A 367 4.76 9.99 -18.71
C HIS A 367 3.82 9.80 -19.92
N ILE A 368 2.54 9.49 -19.69
CA ILE A 368 1.54 9.23 -20.73
C ILE A 368 1.09 10.50 -21.48
N VAL A 369 1.41 11.69 -20.97
CA VAL A 369 0.96 12.99 -21.55
C VAL A 369 1.36 13.11 -23.02
N GLY A 370 2.59 12.73 -23.36
CA GLY A 370 3.06 12.79 -24.75
C GLY A 370 2.27 11.92 -25.73
N ASP A 371 1.76 10.78 -25.28
CA ASP A 371 0.93 9.89 -26.11
C ASP A 371 -0.49 10.46 -26.28
N ILE A 372 -1.04 11.06 -25.22
CA ILE A 372 -2.34 11.73 -25.27
C ILE A 372 -2.28 12.91 -26.27
N ASP A 373 -1.25 13.76 -26.13
CA ASP A 373 -1.07 14.92 -27.03
C ASP A 373 -0.95 14.50 -28.51
N LYS A 374 -0.17 13.45 -28.79
CA LYS A 374 -0.03 12.91 -30.16
C LYS A 374 -1.34 12.33 -30.71
N SER A 375 -2.20 11.82 -29.85
CA SER A 375 -3.47 11.24 -30.27
C SER A 375 -4.51 12.28 -30.70
N GLY A 376 -4.37 13.53 -30.25
CA GLY A 376 -5.38 14.58 -30.44
C GLY A 376 -6.69 14.35 -29.71
N MET A 377 -6.77 13.35 -28.85
CA MET A 377 -7.98 12.99 -28.09
C MET A 377 -8.05 13.73 -26.75
N SER A 378 -9.27 13.86 -26.20
CA SER A 378 -9.40 14.16 -24.78
C SER A 378 -8.81 13.03 -23.93
N VAL A 379 -8.41 13.33 -22.68
CA VAL A 379 -7.90 12.29 -21.74
C VAL A 379 -8.92 11.18 -21.55
N SER A 380 -10.20 11.55 -21.37
CA SER A 380 -11.29 10.59 -21.19
C SER A 380 -11.47 9.66 -22.40
N ASP A 381 -11.42 10.20 -23.62
CA ASP A 381 -11.57 9.40 -24.83
C ASP A 381 -10.34 8.52 -25.08
N TYR A 382 -9.13 9.05 -24.84
CA TYR A 382 -7.90 8.29 -24.92
C TYR A 382 -7.96 7.09 -23.96
N TYR A 383 -8.24 7.33 -22.68
CA TYR A 383 -8.34 6.24 -21.70
C TYR A 383 -9.45 5.26 -22.05
N ALA A 384 -10.63 5.73 -22.44
CA ALA A 384 -11.74 4.86 -22.84
C ALA A 384 -11.36 3.92 -24.00
N SER A 385 -10.63 4.43 -25.00
CA SER A 385 -10.13 3.63 -26.12
C SER A 385 -9.18 2.53 -25.68
N LYS A 386 -8.24 2.86 -24.79
CA LYS A 386 -7.25 1.90 -24.25
C LYS A 386 -7.89 0.87 -23.33
N ILE A 387 -8.80 1.31 -22.46
CA ILE A 387 -9.58 0.43 -21.57
C ILE A 387 -10.38 -0.58 -22.41
N LYS A 388 -11.00 -0.13 -23.50
CA LYS A 388 -11.73 -1.03 -24.41
C LYS A 388 -10.82 -2.12 -24.96
N LEU A 389 -9.63 -1.76 -25.46
CA LEU A 389 -8.66 -2.73 -26.00
C LEU A 389 -8.23 -3.76 -24.94
N ILE A 390 -7.93 -3.32 -23.71
CA ILE A 390 -7.58 -4.23 -22.60
C ILE A 390 -8.74 -5.17 -22.30
N HIS A 391 -9.95 -4.64 -22.22
CA HIS A 391 -11.16 -5.42 -21.99
C HIS A 391 -11.45 -6.42 -23.11
N ASP A 392 -11.19 -6.05 -24.37
CA ASP A 392 -11.37 -6.94 -25.52
C ASP A 392 -10.42 -8.14 -25.48
N HIS A 393 -9.34 -8.08 -24.68
CA HIS A 393 -8.44 -9.20 -24.37
C HIS A 393 -8.82 -9.99 -23.10
N GLY A 394 -9.99 -9.71 -22.50
CA GLY A 394 -10.48 -10.43 -21.32
C GLY A 394 -9.80 -10.03 -20.01
N ILE A 395 -9.12 -8.90 -19.96
CA ILE A 395 -8.42 -8.38 -18.77
C ILE A 395 -9.28 -7.28 -18.15
N SER A 396 -9.48 -7.34 -16.85
CA SER A 396 -10.19 -6.31 -16.08
C SER A 396 -9.24 -5.24 -15.55
N ILE A 397 -9.79 -4.08 -15.20
CA ILE A 397 -9.00 -2.93 -14.74
C ILE A 397 -9.52 -2.40 -13.42
N HIS A 398 -8.57 -2.05 -12.55
CA HIS A 398 -8.74 -1.21 -11.39
C HIS A 398 -7.91 0.06 -11.61
N GLY A 399 -8.60 1.21 -11.73
CA GLY A 399 -7.97 2.49 -12.01
C GLY A 399 -7.72 3.27 -10.72
N SER A 400 -6.51 3.78 -10.52
CA SER A 400 -6.22 4.73 -9.44
C SER A 400 -6.39 6.16 -9.92
N PHE A 401 -7.02 7.01 -9.09
CA PHE A 401 -7.20 8.43 -9.32
C PHE A 401 -6.76 9.22 -8.10
N ILE A 402 -6.14 10.38 -8.33
CA ILE A 402 -5.68 11.31 -7.29
C ILE A 402 -6.63 12.52 -7.26
N PHE A 403 -7.21 12.78 -6.11
CA PHE A 403 -8.05 13.95 -5.87
C PHE A 403 -7.30 15.02 -5.09
N GLY A 404 -7.60 16.28 -5.37
CA GLY A 404 -6.93 17.44 -4.78
C GLY A 404 -5.83 18.01 -5.66
N LEU A 405 -5.78 17.61 -6.92
CA LEU A 405 -4.88 18.20 -7.92
C LEU A 405 -5.33 19.63 -8.30
N PRO A 406 -4.43 20.50 -8.79
CA PRO A 406 -4.73 21.94 -8.97
C PRO A 406 -5.89 22.26 -9.90
N TYR A 407 -6.19 21.37 -10.84
CA TYR A 407 -7.26 21.57 -11.83
C TYR A 407 -8.50 20.69 -11.56
N ASP A 408 -8.59 20.11 -10.38
CA ASP A 408 -9.84 19.52 -9.91
C ASP A 408 -10.87 20.62 -9.68
N PHE A 409 -12.17 20.30 -9.84
CA PHE A 409 -13.23 21.29 -9.73
C PHE A 409 -14.39 20.80 -8.88
N PHE A 410 -15.14 21.74 -8.30
CA PHE A 410 -16.31 21.47 -7.49
C PHE A 410 -17.38 22.58 -7.74
N HIS A 411 -18.08 22.51 -8.87
CA HIS A 411 -19.10 23.50 -9.25
C HIS A 411 -20.42 23.26 -8.55
N SER A 412 -20.74 22.02 -8.21
CA SER A 412 -21.93 21.62 -7.47
C SER A 412 -21.80 20.21 -6.88
N PRO A 413 -22.71 19.79 -5.99
CA PRO A 413 -22.76 18.40 -5.50
C PRO A 413 -22.91 17.34 -6.63
N THR A 414 -23.40 17.72 -7.78
CA THR A 414 -23.60 16.82 -8.94
C THR A 414 -22.65 17.08 -10.10
N ASP A 415 -21.83 18.12 -9.99
CA ASP A 415 -20.88 18.56 -11.01
C ASP A 415 -19.53 18.89 -10.36
N ASN A 416 -18.71 17.87 -10.19
CA ASN A 416 -17.39 17.94 -9.59
C ASN A 416 -16.52 16.78 -10.11
N THR A 417 -15.21 16.87 -9.90
CA THR A 417 -14.23 15.86 -10.34
C THR A 417 -14.58 14.45 -9.83
N GLY A 418 -15.07 14.30 -8.61
CA GLY A 418 -15.47 13.00 -8.07
C GLY A 418 -16.63 12.37 -8.84
N VAL A 419 -17.63 13.17 -9.19
CA VAL A 419 -18.78 12.74 -10.02
C VAL A 419 -18.34 12.42 -11.45
N GLU A 420 -17.43 13.20 -12.02
CA GLU A 420 -16.88 12.96 -13.35
C GLU A 420 -16.13 11.63 -13.40
N VAL A 421 -15.21 11.39 -12.48
CA VAL A 421 -14.47 10.13 -12.35
C VAL A 421 -15.44 8.96 -12.15
N ALA A 422 -16.46 9.12 -11.29
CA ALA A 422 -17.46 8.07 -11.11
C ALA A 422 -18.20 7.71 -12.40
N ARG A 423 -18.66 8.71 -13.15
CA ARG A 423 -19.33 8.51 -14.44
C ARG A 423 -18.41 7.81 -15.45
N PHE A 424 -17.15 8.23 -15.50
CA PHE A 424 -16.13 7.61 -16.36
C PHE A 424 -15.91 6.13 -16.00
N CYS A 425 -15.69 5.82 -14.73
CA CYS A 425 -15.45 4.46 -14.27
C CYS A 425 -16.65 3.53 -14.51
N ILE A 426 -17.87 4.02 -14.24
CA ILE A 426 -19.11 3.26 -14.49
C ILE A 426 -19.30 3.00 -15.98
N LYS A 427 -19.13 4.03 -16.83
CA LYS A 427 -19.26 3.92 -18.30
C LYS A 427 -18.27 2.91 -18.86
N ASN A 428 -17.03 2.96 -18.42
CA ASN A 428 -15.94 2.10 -18.90
C ASN A 428 -15.82 0.77 -18.12
N ARG A 429 -16.65 0.54 -17.09
CA ARG A 429 -16.71 -0.70 -16.31
C ARG A 429 -15.35 -1.06 -15.69
N ILE A 430 -14.74 -0.12 -15.02
CA ILE A 430 -13.52 -0.28 -14.24
C ILE A 430 -13.79 -0.05 -12.77
N GLY A 431 -13.01 -0.71 -11.91
CA GLY A 431 -12.93 -0.38 -10.48
C GLY A 431 -12.16 0.91 -10.25
N VAL A 432 -12.29 1.50 -9.08
CA VAL A 432 -11.54 2.71 -8.72
C VAL A 432 -10.86 2.57 -7.37
N GLN A 433 -9.63 3.04 -7.30
CA GLN A 433 -8.98 3.42 -6.05
C GLN A 433 -8.90 4.94 -6.01
N PRO A 434 -9.70 5.59 -5.17
CA PRO A 434 -9.55 7.01 -4.93
C PRO A 434 -8.37 7.22 -3.99
N SER A 435 -7.46 8.08 -4.39
CA SER A 435 -6.34 8.53 -3.56
C SER A 435 -6.42 10.04 -3.43
N THR A 436 -6.01 10.58 -2.29
CA THR A 436 -5.87 12.02 -2.14
C THR A 436 -4.45 12.43 -2.42
N ILE A 437 -4.27 13.68 -2.87
CA ILE A 437 -2.93 14.23 -2.97
C ILE A 437 -2.30 14.27 -1.58
N THR A 438 -1.15 13.65 -1.45
CA THR A 438 -0.44 13.53 -0.18
C THR A 438 1.04 13.75 -0.41
N ASP A 439 1.67 14.50 0.48
CA ASP A 439 3.11 14.71 0.47
C ASP A 439 3.81 13.49 1.07
N LEU A 440 3.86 12.42 0.28
CA LEU A 440 4.55 11.21 0.70
C LEU A 440 6.06 11.44 0.75
N PRO A 441 6.74 11.03 1.83
CA PRO A 441 8.19 11.03 1.89
C PRO A 441 8.81 10.40 0.65
N GLY A 442 9.88 10.99 0.13
CA GLY A 442 10.54 10.54 -1.10
C GLY A 442 9.87 10.98 -2.40
N SER A 443 8.77 11.71 -2.35
CA SER A 443 8.16 12.36 -3.53
C SER A 443 8.73 13.76 -3.78
N LEU A 444 8.62 14.23 -5.02
CA LEU A 444 8.98 15.63 -5.33
C LEU A 444 8.00 16.61 -4.66
N PHE A 445 6.73 16.26 -4.53
CA PHE A 445 5.77 17.06 -3.78
C PHE A 445 6.15 17.26 -2.32
N PHE A 446 6.70 16.22 -1.69
CA PHE A 446 7.23 16.32 -0.34
C PHE A 446 8.33 17.41 -0.24
N ASN A 447 9.28 17.41 -1.18
CA ASN A 447 10.36 18.40 -1.17
C ASN A 447 9.81 19.81 -1.42
N GLU A 448 8.92 19.99 -2.41
CA GLU A 448 8.27 21.28 -2.68
C GLU A 448 7.51 21.80 -1.45
N SER A 449 6.81 20.93 -0.72
CA SER A 449 6.07 21.33 0.49
C SER A 449 7.00 21.65 1.66
N GLN A 450 8.17 20.97 1.75
CA GLN A 450 9.20 21.32 2.75
C GLN A 450 9.72 22.74 2.52
N GLU A 451 10.04 23.09 1.27
CA GLU A 451 10.57 24.38 0.90
C GLU A 451 9.56 25.51 1.13
N ASN A 452 8.27 25.23 0.90
CA ASN A 452 7.19 26.20 0.98
C ASN A 452 6.45 26.22 2.32
N GLY A 453 6.81 25.36 3.28
CA GLY A 453 6.14 25.26 4.60
C GLY A 453 4.68 24.81 4.53
N GLN A 454 4.32 24.00 3.54
CA GLN A 454 2.94 23.58 3.24
C GLN A 454 2.54 22.30 3.98
N TYR A 455 2.63 22.29 5.31
CA TYR A 455 2.15 21.17 6.13
C TYR A 455 0.96 21.55 6.98
N LEU A 456 -0.02 20.64 7.07
CA LEU A 456 -1.12 20.77 8.01
C LEU A 456 -0.69 20.45 9.44
N TYR A 457 0.24 19.50 9.61
CA TYR A 457 0.63 18.99 10.91
C TYR A 457 2.14 18.85 11.02
N GLY A 458 2.69 19.38 12.10
CA GLY A 458 4.07 19.18 12.51
C GLY A 458 5.13 19.63 11.51
N LYS A 459 6.37 19.57 11.95
CA LYS A 459 7.54 19.79 11.11
C LYS A 459 8.15 18.45 10.73
N ARG A 460 8.89 18.41 9.62
CA ARG A 460 9.71 17.27 9.24
C ARG A 460 10.51 16.75 10.43
N GLY A 461 10.57 15.44 10.59
CA GLY A 461 11.33 14.79 11.67
C GLY A 461 10.66 14.84 13.05
N THR A 462 9.42 15.30 13.17
CA THR A 462 8.65 15.25 14.41
C THR A 462 7.64 14.12 14.39
N MET A 463 7.23 13.62 15.56
CA MET A 463 6.20 12.60 15.64
C MET A 463 4.84 13.11 15.13
N ASP A 464 4.52 14.39 15.34
CA ASP A 464 3.31 15.02 14.76
C ASP A 464 3.28 14.84 13.24
N TYR A 465 4.41 15.04 12.57
CA TYR A 465 4.53 14.83 11.13
C TYR A 465 4.34 13.34 10.78
N PHE A 466 5.01 12.42 11.47
CA PHE A 466 4.89 10.99 11.19
C PHE A 466 3.47 10.46 11.47
N VAL A 467 2.81 10.94 12.51
CA VAL A 467 1.40 10.62 12.79
C VAL A 467 0.50 11.15 11.67
N SER A 468 0.79 12.33 11.13
CA SER A 468 0.01 12.90 10.02
C SER A 468 0.08 12.07 8.73
N LEU A 469 1.15 11.32 8.53
CA LEU A 469 1.26 10.41 7.38
C LEU A 469 0.28 9.24 7.43
N CYS A 470 -0.19 8.88 8.62
CA CYS A 470 -1.25 7.87 8.78
C CYS A 470 -2.59 8.33 8.19
N ILE A 471 -2.80 9.64 8.06
CA ILE A 471 -4.03 10.24 7.50
C ILE A 471 -4.15 9.97 6.00
N ALA A 472 -3.04 9.90 5.30
CA ALA A 472 -3.02 9.68 3.86
C ALA A 472 -3.77 8.40 3.44
N ASP A 473 -3.66 7.35 4.24
CA ASP A 473 -4.40 6.10 4.02
C ASP A 473 -5.91 6.26 4.30
N LEU A 474 -6.35 7.40 4.87
CA LEU A 474 -7.73 7.73 5.18
C LEU A 474 -8.48 8.40 4.01
N GLY A 475 -7.80 8.65 2.89
CA GLY A 475 -8.36 9.49 1.86
C GLY A 475 -8.44 10.96 2.27
N GLU A 476 -7.64 11.36 3.25
CA GLU A 476 -7.46 12.75 3.67
C GLU A 476 -6.06 13.23 3.27
N THR A 477 -5.90 14.53 3.08
CA THR A 477 -4.60 15.10 2.76
C THR A 477 -3.93 15.69 3.99
N ASN A 478 -2.63 15.50 4.12
CA ASN A 478 -1.81 16.21 5.11
C ASN A 478 -1.16 17.47 4.53
N LYS A 479 -1.45 17.80 3.28
CA LYS A 479 -0.92 18.96 2.58
C LYS A 479 -1.78 20.19 2.83
N ILE A 480 -1.15 21.33 3.10
CA ILE A 480 -1.81 22.62 3.01
C ILE A 480 -2.06 22.90 1.53
N PRO A 481 -3.34 22.99 1.09
CA PRO A 481 -3.61 23.25 -0.31
C PRO A 481 -3.07 24.62 -0.68
N PRO A 482 -2.54 24.80 -1.90
CA PRO A 482 -2.31 26.12 -2.45
C PRO A 482 -3.62 26.91 -2.38
N ASP A 483 -3.58 28.24 -2.51
CA ASP A 483 -4.73 29.16 -2.33
C ASP A 483 -5.96 28.86 -3.24
N SER A 484 -6.17 27.61 -3.59
CA SER A 484 -7.32 27.10 -4.33
C SER A 484 -8.30 26.42 -3.38
N LEU A 485 -9.53 26.86 -3.43
CA LEU A 485 -10.62 26.32 -2.67
C LEU A 485 -10.87 24.83 -2.93
N TYR A 486 -10.68 24.39 -4.17
CA TYR A 486 -10.92 23.02 -4.62
C TYR A 486 -9.91 22.02 -4.06
N ASN A 487 -8.81 22.52 -3.49
CA ASN A 487 -7.80 21.71 -2.82
C ASN A 487 -7.97 21.67 -1.28
N SER A 488 -9.06 22.24 -0.74
CA SER A 488 -9.31 22.12 0.70
C SER A 488 -9.58 20.67 1.08
N PRO A 489 -9.11 20.18 2.24
CA PRO A 489 -9.35 18.81 2.70
C PRO A 489 -10.81 18.40 2.66
N LEU A 490 -11.70 19.32 2.98
CA LEU A 490 -13.14 19.09 2.97
C LEU A 490 -13.71 18.86 1.57
N VAL A 491 -13.25 19.64 0.57
CA VAL A 491 -13.66 19.48 -0.83
C VAL A 491 -13.10 18.19 -1.41
N ILE A 492 -11.83 17.88 -1.11
CA ILE A 492 -11.22 16.62 -1.52
C ILE A 492 -12.01 15.43 -0.96
N ALA A 493 -12.35 15.46 0.35
CA ALA A 493 -13.16 14.42 0.97
C ALA A 493 -14.55 14.30 0.31
N ALA A 494 -15.19 15.41 -0.06
CA ALA A 494 -16.46 15.40 -0.77
C ALA A 494 -16.36 14.78 -2.17
N MET A 495 -15.31 15.07 -2.92
CA MET A 495 -15.04 14.46 -4.24
C MET A 495 -14.80 12.95 -4.12
N VAL A 496 -13.97 12.53 -3.17
CA VAL A 496 -13.72 11.11 -2.87
C VAL A 496 -15.02 10.41 -2.49
N TYR A 497 -15.81 11.01 -1.61
CA TYR A 497 -17.12 10.47 -1.21
C TYR A 497 -18.07 10.29 -2.39
N GLU A 498 -18.23 11.29 -3.26
CA GLU A 498 -19.08 11.17 -4.44
C GLU A 498 -18.60 10.11 -5.43
N ALA A 499 -17.30 10.02 -5.67
CA ALA A 499 -16.72 8.99 -6.51
C ALA A 499 -17.02 7.58 -5.94
N THR A 500 -16.75 7.37 -4.66
CA THR A 500 -16.91 6.07 -4.00
C THR A 500 -18.37 5.64 -3.87
N ARG A 501 -19.26 6.57 -3.48
CA ARG A 501 -20.69 6.31 -3.32
C ARG A 501 -21.35 5.84 -4.61
N LYS A 502 -21.00 6.45 -5.73
CA LYS A 502 -21.59 6.10 -7.04
C LYS A 502 -21.05 4.78 -7.58
N ILE A 503 -19.74 4.56 -7.49
CA ILE A 503 -19.08 3.36 -8.01
C ILE A 503 -19.35 2.15 -7.10
N GLY A 504 -19.33 2.34 -5.79
CA GLY A 504 -19.56 1.29 -4.79
C GLY A 504 -21.02 0.83 -4.66
N SER A 505 -21.92 1.30 -5.54
CA SER A 505 -23.30 0.83 -5.49
C SER A 505 -23.40 -0.67 -5.81
N PRO A 506 -24.24 -1.45 -5.10
CA PRO A 506 -24.40 -2.89 -5.35
C PRO A 506 -24.75 -3.23 -6.81
N VAL A 507 -25.51 -2.36 -7.47
CA VAL A 507 -25.89 -2.53 -8.87
C VAL A 507 -24.68 -2.36 -9.80
N ALA A 508 -23.83 -1.36 -9.56
CA ALA A 508 -22.62 -1.15 -10.34
C ALA A 508 -21.63 -2.31 -10.14
N ALA A 509 -21.44 -2.76 -8.91
CA ALA A 509 -20.61 -3.90 -8.56
C ALA A 509 -21.08 -5.20 -9.23
N ALA A 510 -22.38 -5.53 -9.16
CA ALA A 510 -22.95 -6.70 -9.80
C ALA A 510 -22.82 -6.65 -11.34
N ARG A 511 -23.07 -5.49 -11.95
CA ARG A 511 -22.93 -5.29 -13.40
C ARG A 511 -21.48 -5.48 -13.85
N ASN A 512 -20.52 -4.98 -13.07
CA ASN A 512 -19.11 -5.11 -13.38
C ASN A 512 -18.66 -6.57 -13.25
N ALA A 513 -19.03 -7.25 -12.16
CA ALA A 513 -18.76 -8.67 -11.95
C ALA A 513 -19.29 -9.53 -13.10
N MET A 514 -20.54 -9.29 -13.54
CA MET A 514 -21.16 -10.01 -14.67
C MET A 514 -20.41 -9.74 -15.98
N THR A 515 -19.96 -8.50 -16.20
CA THR A 515 -19.19 -8.15 -17.41
C THR A 515 -17.85 -8.87 -17.44
N ILE A 516 -17.13 -8.91 -16.33
CA ILE A 516 -15.85 -9.61 -16.21
C ILE A 516 -16.05 -11.11 -16.40
N PHE A 517 -17.10 -11.67 -15.79
CA PHE A 517 -17.46 -13.07 -15.99
C PHE A 517 -17.68 -13.40 -17.48
N ARG A 518 -18.51 -12.63 -18.18
CA ARG A 518 -18.75 -12.81 -19.63
C ARG A 518 -17.47 -12.71 -20.45
N ARG A 519 -16.64 -11.70 -20.21
CA ARG A 519 -15.37 -11.51 -20.94
C ARG A 519 -14.39 -12.65 -20.69
N SER A 520 -14.27 -13.12 -19.46
CA SER A 520 -13.41 -14.25 -19.14
C SER A 520 -13.86 -15.55 -19.82
N LEU A 521 -15.15 -15.69 -20.18
CA LEU A 521 -15.65 -16.80 -20.97
C LEU A 521 -15.13 -16.77 -22.41
N LEU A 522 -15.04 -15.59 -23.01
CA LEU A 522 -14.63 -15.41 -24.40
C LEU A 522 -13.11 -15.50 -24.60
N HIS A 523 -12.32 -15.22 -23.55
CA HIS A 523 -10.87 -15.17 -23.62
C HIS A 523 -10.23 -16.19 -22.65
N PRO A 524 -10.08 -17.47 -23.06
CA PRO A 524 -9.53 -18.50 -22.20
C PRO A 524 -8.04 -18.27 -21.91
N THR A 525 -7.66 -18.55 -20.66
CA THR A 525 -6.25 -18.73 -20.29
C THR A 525 -5.80 -20.14 -20.67
N LYS A 526 -4.51 -20.49 -20.48
CA LYS A 526 -4.00 -21.86 -20.67
C LYS A 526 -4.59 -22.90 -19.71
N ASN A 527 -5.31 -22.46 -18.68
CA ASN A 527 -5.89 -23.30 -17.66
C ASN A 527 -7.13 -24.08 -18.15
N GLY A 528 -7.30 -25.32 -17.72
CA GLY A 528 -8.40 -26.21 -18.18
C GLY A 528 -9.81 -25.74 -17.80
N ALA A 529 -10.87 -26.36 -18.36
CA ALA A 529 -12.25 -25.87 -18.28
C ALA A 529 -12.84 -25.79 -16.86
N GLY A 530 -12.58 -26.76 -15.96
CA GLY A 530 -13.10 -26.73 -14.57
C GLY A 530 -12.42 -25.65 -13.72
N PHE A 531 -11.13 -25.45 -13.89
CA PHE A 531 -10.39 -24.36 -13.29
C PHE A 531 -10.90 -23.01 -13.82
N ARG A 532 -11.29 -22.92 -15.10
CA ARG A 532 -11.83 -21.73 -15.72
C ARG A 532 -13.10 -21.20 -15.04
N ILE A 533 -14.08 -22.02 -14.74
CA ILE A 533 -15.35 -21.56 -14.16
C ILE A 533 -15.12 -21.00 -12.75
N ARG A 534 -14.35 -21.71 -11.92
CA ARG A 534 -14.04 -21.29 -10.55
C ARG A 534 -13.23 -19.99 -10.52
N GLN A 535 -12.21 -19.89 -11.39
CA GLN A 535 -11.36 -18.71 -11.47
C GLN A 535 -12.10 -17.49 -12.00
N ARG A 536 -12.98 -17.66 -12.95
CA ARG A 536 -13.82 -16.59 -13.51
C ARG A 536 -14.79 -16.01 -12.48
N PHE A 537 -15.27 -16.87 -11.62
CA PHE A 537 -16.06 -16.44 -10.49
C PHE A 537 -15.21 -15.65 -9.49
N LEU A 538 -13.96 -16.07 -9.25
CA LEU A 538 -12.99 -15.33 -8.44
C LEU A 538 -12.60 -13.98 -9.05
N ASP A 539 -12.36 -13.92 -10.34
CA ASP A 539 -12.10 -12.66 -11.05
C ASP A 539 -13.29 -11.68 -10.91
N GLY A 540 -14.52 -12.19 -11.02
CA GLY A 540 -15.74 -11.43 -10.77
C GLY A 540 -15.86 -10.96 -9.32
N ILE A 541 -15.55 -11.83 -8.36
CA ILE A 541 -15.51 -11.49 -6.93
C ILE A 541 -14.41 -10.48 -6.65
N CYS A 542 -13.19 -10.68 -7.11
CA CYS A 542 -12.10 -9.74 -6.90
C CYS A 542 -12.43 -8.35 -7.45
N SER A 543 -13.09 -8.27 -8.59
CA SER A 543 -13.56 -6.99 -9.14
C SER A 543 -14.71 -6.38 -8.35
N ALA A 544 -15.67 -7.19 -7.91
CA ALA A 544 -16.74 -6.71 -7.03
C ALA A 544 -16.20 -6.25 -5.70
N LEU A 545 -15.17 -6.91 -5.18
CA LEU A 545 -14.51 -6.56 -3.92
C LEU A 545 -13.62 -5.34 -4.05
N SER A 546 -12.93 -5.15 -5.17
CA SER A 546 -12.21 -3.91 -5.40
C SER A 546 -13.16 -2.70 -5.40
N GLN A 547 -14.39 -2.90 -5.88
CA GLN A 547 -15.45 -1.89 -5.79
C GLN A 547 -16.05 -1.78 -4.39
N THR A 548 -16.09 -2.85 -3.61
CA THR A 548 -16.60 -2.84 -2.24
C THR A 548 -15.54 -2.36 -1.26
N ALA A 549 -14.25 -2.58 -1.52
CA ALA A 549 -13.16 -1.95 -0.77
C ALA A 549 -13.25 -0.42 -0.85
N VAL A 550 -13.76 0.12 -1.96
CA VAL A 550 -14.14 1.53 -2.08
C VAL A 550 -15.17 1.94 -1.01
N SER A 551 -16.07 1.05 -0.57
CA SER A 551 -17.02 1.37 0.50
C SER A 551 -16.38 1.51 1.88
N LEU A 552 -15.20 0.92 2.11
CA LEU A 552 -14.43 1.13 3.35
C LEU A 552 -13.81 2.52 3.42
N TYR A 553 -13.35 3.06 2.28
CA TYR A 553 -12.97 4.47 2.19
C TYR A 553 -14.16 5.40 2.43
N LYS A 554 -15.37 4.96 2.05
CA LYS A 554 -16.61 5.67 2.29
C LYS A 554 -16.90 5.89 3.78
N GLU A 555 -16.80 4.86 4.60
CA GLU A 555 -17.13 4.96 6.04
C GLU A 555 -16.23 5.96 6.76
N GLN A 556 -15.05 6.22 6.28
CA GLN A 556 -14.07 7.10 6.91
C GLN A 556 -14.24 8.56 6.49
N GLY A 557 -14.51 8.83 5.22
CA GLY A 557 -14.88 10.17 4.73
C GLY A 557 -16.30 10.58 5.12
N ASP A 558 -17.18 9.60 5.39
CA ASP A 558 -18.59 9.84 5.76
C ASP A 558 -18.71 10.73 7.00
N ALA A 559 -17.92 10.50 8.05
CA ALA A 559 -18.00 11.28 9.28
C ALA A 559 -17.67 12.76 9.03
N LEU A 560 -16.61 13.06 8.29
CA LEU A 560 -16.21 14.42 7.95
C LEU A 560 -17.25 15.11 7.06
N VAL A 561 -17.70 14.41 6.02
CA VAL A 561 -18.69 14.94 5.08
C VAL A 561 -20.03 15.16 5.76
N GLN A 562 -20.45 14.26 6.66
CA GLN A 562 -21.70 14.38 7.41
C GLN A 562 -21.64 15.51 8.45
N SER A 563 -20.52 15.68 9.16
CA SER A 563 -20.35 16.80 10.10
C SER A 563 -20.44 18.17 9.43
N ALA A 564 -20.12 18.24 8.14
CA ALA A 564 -20.25 19.45 7.32
C ALA A 564 -21.65 19.67 6.71
N GLY A 565 -22.64 18.83 7.03
CA GLY A 565 -23.97 18.88 6.43
C GLY A 565 -24.08 18.15 5.09
N GLY A 566 -23.19 17.17 4.85
CA GLY A 566 -23.10 16.43 3.60
C GLY A 566 -22.43 17.25 2.48
N VAL A 567 -22.33 16.64 1.30
CA VAL A 567 -21.75 17.30 0.11
C VAL A 567 -22.47 18.59 -0.25
N ARG A 568 -23.78 18.66 0.01
CA ARG A 568 -24.58 19.87 -0.18
C ARG A 568 -24.19 20.99 0.80
N GLY A 569 -24.04 20.67 2.07
CA GLY A 569 -23.62 21.65 3.07
C GLY A 569 -22.20 22.17 2.80
N ILE A 570 -21.30 21.33 2.32
CA ILE A 570 -19.97 21.74 1.84
C ILE A 570 -20.10 22.72 0.69
N PHE A 571 -20.94 22.41 -0.31
CA PHE A 571 -21.16 23.27 -1.45
C PHE A 571 -21.76 24.63 -1.08
N GLU A 572 -22.79 24.66 -0.22
CA GLU A 572 -23.42 25.89 0.24
C GLU A 572 -22.40 26.82 0.94
N ARG A 573 -21.55 26.26 1.81
CA ARG A 573 -20.46 27.01 2.45
C ARG A 573 -19.42 27.55 1.46
N LEU A 574 -19.09 26.76 0.42
CA LEU A 574 -18.19 27.19 -0.65
C LEU A 574 -18.76 28.34 -1.46
N TYR A 575 -20.05 28.27 -1.79
CA TYR A 575 -20.75 29.29 -2.54
C TYR A 575 -20.80 30.61 -1.81
N ASP A 576 -21.09 30.58 -0.49
CA ASP A 576 -21.09 31.78 0.36
C ASP A 576 -19.68 32.37 0.50
N TRP A 577 -18.66 31.49 0.56
CA TRP A 577 -17.27 31.90 0.65
C TRP A 577 -16.74 32.54 -0.65
N GLU A 578 -17.12 32.07 -1.85
CA GLU A 578 -16.74 32.69 -3.11
C GLU A 578 -17.30 34.12 -3.23
N LYS A 579 -18.45 34.39 -2.63
CA LYS A 579 -19.12 35.70 -2.68
C LYS A 579 -18.71 36.69 -1.62
N ASP A 580 -18.19 36.19 -0.48
CA ASP A 580 -17.85 37.06 0.66
C ASP A 580 -16.36 37.06 1.00
N PRO A 581 -15.62 38.15 0.73
CA PRO A 581 -14.20 38.27 1.09
C PRO A 581 -13.91 38.12 2.59
N ALA A 582 -14.87 38.43 3.47
CA ALA A 582 -14.74 38.28 4.92
C ALA A 582 -14.82 36.79 5.32
N LEU A 583 -15.73 36.05 4.69
CA LEU A 583 -15.81 34.60 4.82
C LEU A 583 -14.57 33.91 4.25
N ARG A 584 -13.92 34.42 3.18
CA ARG A 584 -12.63 33.93 2.70
C ARG A 584 -11.56 33.98 3.80
N LYS A 585 -11.55 34.99 4.62
CA LYS A 585 -10.65 35.12 5.76
C LYS A 585 -10.99 34.17 6.90
N GLN A 586 -12.26 33.85 7.10
CA GLN A 586 -12.73 32.86 8.08
C GLN A 586 -12.59 31.42 7.62
N PHE A 587 -12.63 31.16 6.31
CA PHE A 587 -12.42 29.82 5.76
C PHE A 587 -10.93 29.40 5.73
N LYS A 588 -10.00 30.36 5.75
CA LYS A 588 -8.60 30.05 6.08
C LYS A 588 -8.47 29.20 7.35
N PRO A 589 -9.27 29.40 8.41
CA PRO A 589 -9.30 28.52 9.58
C PRO A 589 -10.10 27.21 9.40
N TYR A 590 -10.95 27.05 8.40
CA TYR A 590 -11.62 25.76 8.15
C TYR A 590 -10.71 24.76 7.40
N VAL A 591 -9.82 25.26 6.61
CA VAL A 591 -8.61 24.56 6.18
C VAL A 591 -7.70 24.35 7.41
N ALA A 592 -7.69 25.30 8.33
CA ALA A 592 -7.11 25.26 9.66
C ALA A 592 -8.05 24.67 10.75
N GLY A 593 -9.30 24.37 10.47
CA GLY A 593 -10.27 23.84 11.43
C GLY A 593 -9.98 22.40 11.84
N PHE A 594 -9.25 21.68 11.02
CA PHE A 594 -8.49 20.52 11.47
C PHE A 594 -7.40 20.93 12.46
N THR A 595 -6.81 22.12 12.32
CA THR A 595 -5.85 22.66 13.27
C THR A 595 -6.48 23.27 14.51
N GLU A 596 -7.75 23.71 14.49
CA GLU A 596 -8.42 24.27 15.67
C GLU A 596 -9.20 23.24 16.51
N HIS A 597 -9.72 22.19 15.93
CA HIS A 597 -10.08 20.99 16.72
C HIS A 597 -8.82 20.27 17.23
N ALA A 598 -7.68 20.46 16.59
CA ALA A 598 -6.37 20.08 17.08
C ALA A 598 -5.79 21.06 18.13
N SER A 599 -6.44 22.17 18.44
CA SER A 599 -5.99 23.17 19.42
C SER A 599 -6.95 23.38 20.59
N ARG A 600 -7.97 22.58 20.69
CA ARG A 600 -8.82 22.40 21.87
C ARG A 600 -8.71 20.95 22.34
#